data_21a808bd0672c704f189f166ccd8ba3c
#
_entry.id   21a808bd0672c704f189f166ccd8ba3c
#
_cell.length_a   1.000
_cell.length_b   1.000
_cell.length_c   1.000
_cell.angle_alpha   90.00
_cell.angle_beta   90.00
_cell.angle_gamma   90.00
#
_symmetry.space_group_name_H-M   'P 1'
#
loop_
_entity.id
_entity.type
_entity.pdbx_description
1 polymer ?
#
loop_
_entity_poly.entity_id
_entity_poly.type
_entity_poly.pdbx_seq_one_letter_code
_entity_poly.pdbx_strand_id
1 'polypeptide(L)'
;TLEAPISGGPPGARAGTLSVMVSGPQNIYEELIPYFKAYGEKLVYCGEKPGLAQVLKLANNILFATSLAVTSEALAMGVKAGLDPDVMLEAIQAGTGRNAATDLVMPSSVLPRSFDFGATIEILLKDVNLALEEGENQGVPQFVCQQTRQMLLLAAHKGWRQKDLSEWSKLVEQWAGIEISSTGN
;
A
#
# COMPACT_ATOMS: atom_id res chain seq x y z
N THR A 1 -19.31 1.33 -21.08
CA THR A 1 -18.38 1.94 -20.10
C THR A 1 -17.29 0.94 -19.79
N LEU A 2 -16.05 1.40 -19.68
CA LEU A 2 -14.90 0.60 -19.28
C LEU A 2 -14.24 1.28 -18.07
N GLU A 3 -13.82 0.49 -17.09
CA GLU A 3 -13.12 0.95 -15.90
C GLU A 3 -11.67 0.52 -15.98
N ALA A 4 -10.75 1.41 -15.61
CA ALA A 4 -9.32 1.14 -15.71
C ALA A 4 -8.52 1.76 -14.54
N PRO A 5 -8.78 1.36 -13.27
CA PRO A 5 -7.97 1.81 -12.16
C PRO A 5 -6.52 1.33 -12.29
N ILE A 6 -5.62 2.11 -11.70
CA ILE A 6 -4.17 1.89 -11.78
C ILE A 6 -3.56 1.61 -10.41
N SER A 7 -2.41 0.92 -10.40
CA SER A 7 -1.57 0.71 -9.22
C SER A 7 -0.10 0.86 -9.59
N GLY A 8 0.76 1.19 -8.60
CA GLY A 8 2.20 1.40 -8.79
C GLY A 8 2.70 2.74 -8.23
N GLY A 9 1.77 3.58 -7.75
CA GLY A 9 2.10 4.86 -7.11
C GLY A 9 2.85 5.85 -8.01
N PRO A 10 3.35 6.96 -7.45
CA PRO A 10 4.12 7.95 -8.20
C PRO A 10 5.38 7.40 -8.88
N PRO A 11 6.13 6.45 -8.28
CA PRO A 11 7.27 5.84 -8.96
C PRO A 11 6.88 5.10 -10.24
N GLY A 12 5.85 4.26 -10.19
CA GLY A 12 5.34 3.54 -11.37
C GLY A 12 4.80 4.47 -12.44
N ALA A 13 4.13 5.56 -12.05
CA ALA A 13 3.64 6.56 -13.00
C ALA A 13 4.79 7.26 -13.73
N ARG A 14 5.85 7.66 -13.02
CA ARG A 14 7.04 8.27 -13.63
C ARG A 14 7.80 7.32 -14.56
N ALA A 15 7.85 6.05 -14.21
CA ALA A 15 8.56 5.01 -14.98
C ALA A 15 7.71 4.44 -16.14
N GLY A 16 6.41 4.74 -16.21
CA GLY A 16 5.50 4.11 -17.19
C GLY A 16 5.24 2.62 -16.91
N THR A 17 5.44 2.17 -15.67
CA THR A 17 5.35 0.76 -15.26
C THR A 17 4.11 0.46 -14.40
N LEU A 18 3.06 1.27 -14.52
CA LEU A 18 1.83 1.06 -13.78
C LEU A 18 1.19 -0.31 -14.10
N SER A 19 0.54 -0.90 -13.11
CA SER A 19 -0.42 -1.97 -13.32
C SER A 19 -1.79 -1.34 -13.60
N VAL A 20 -2.41 -1.69 -14.72
CA VAL A 20 -3.73 -1.24 -15.15
C VAL A 20 -4.70 -2.41 -15.03
N MET A 21 -5.70 -2.27 -14.18
CA MET A 21 -6.75 -3.28 -14.00
C MET A 21 -7.96 -2.85 -14.80
N VAL A 22 -8.51 -3.71 -15.65
CA VAL A 22 -9.56 -3.29 -16.59
C VAL A 22 -10.79 -4.18 -16.47
N SER A 23 -11.98 -3.58 -16.35
CA SER A 23 -13.25 -4.28 -16.45
C SER A 23 -14.22 -3.59 -17.40
N GLY A 24 -15.03 -4.39 -18.11
CA GLY A 24 -16.00 -3.95 -19.11
C GLY A 24 -15.94 -4.82 -20.36
N PRO A 25 -16.63 -4.44 -21.46
CA PRO A 25 -16.70 -5.25 -22.68
C PRO A 25 -15.31 -5.59 -23.22
N GLN A 26 -15.08 -6.89 -23.48
CA GLN A 26 -13.76 -7.38 -23.89
C GLN A 26 -13.28 -6.79 -25.21
N ASN A 27 -14.17 -6.62 -26.18
CA ASN A 27 -13.82 -6.02 -27.46
C ASN A 27 -13.31 -4.58 -27.31
N ILE A 28 -13.88 -3.80 -26.39
CA ILE A 28 -13.42 -2.43 -26.09
C ILE A 28 -12.07 -2.46 -25.37
N TYR A 29 -11.88 -3.41 -24.44
CA TYR A 29 -10.57 -3.59 -23.81
C TYR A 29 -9.47 -3.87 -24.83
N GLU A 30 -9.70 -4.81 -25.77
CA GLU A 30 -8.75 -5.20 -26.82
C GLU A 30 -8.38 -4.03 -27.71
N GLU A 31 -9.36 -3.20 -28.10
CA GLU A 31 -9.15 -1.98 -28.89
C GLU A 31 -8.28 -0.95 -28.13
N LEU A 32 -8.43 -0.87 -26.80
CA LEU A 32 -7.75 0.13 -25.97
C LEU A 32 -6.38 -0.33 -25.44
N ILE A 33 -5.98 -1.58 -25.64
CA ILE A 33 -4.65 -2.10 -25.21
C ILE A 33 -3.48 -1.18 -25.60
N PRO A 34 -3.39 -0.64 -26.85
CA PRO A 34 -2.28 0.23 -27.22
C PRO A 34 -2.18 1.51 -26.36
N TYR A 35 -3.34 2.04 -25.96
CA TYR A 35 -3.42 3.24 -25.12
C TYR A 35 -3.00 2.94 -23.67
N PHE A 36 -3.45 1.82 -23.12
CA PHE A 36 -3.04 1.39 -21.76
C PHE A 36 -1.54 1.13 -21.69
N LYS A 37 -0.95 0.53 -22.72
CA LYS A 37 0.50 0.28 -22.81
C LYS A 37 1.35 1.55 -22.86
N ALA A 38 0.77 2.70 -23.16
CA ALA A 38 1.50 3.98 -23.16
C ALA A 38 1.92 4.44 -21.75
N TYR A 39 1.25 3.93 -20.69
CA TYR A 39 1.54 4.32 -19.30
C TYR A 39 1.55 3.15 -18.30
N GLY A 40 1.20 1.94 -18.75
CA GLY A 40 1.17 0.74 -17.92
C GLY A 40 1.90 -0.43 -18.56
N GLU A 41 2.73 -1.10 -17.76
CA GLU A 41 3.45 -2.31 -18.18
C GLU A 41 2.60 -3.57 -18.01
N LYS A 42 1.83 -3.65 -16.92
CA LYS A 42 0.99 -4.80 -16.58
C LYS A 42 -0.48 -4.47 -16.82
N LEU A 43 -1.08 -5.14 -17.80
CA LEU A 43 -2.51 -5.02 -18.07
C LEU A 43 -3.23 -6.28 -17.55
N VAL A 44 -4.20 -6.08 -16.68
CA VAL A 44 -4.98 -7.16 -16.06
C VAL A 44 -6.45 -6.98 -16.43
N TYR A 45 -6.96 -7.84 -17.30
CA TYR A 45 -8.38 -7.87 -17.61
C TYR A 45 -9.15 -8.64 -16.54
N CYS A 46 -10.06 -7.96 -15.85
CA CYS A 46 -10.81 -8.48 -14.70
C CYS A 46 -12.16 -9.11 -15.09
N GLY A 47 -12.58 -8.98 -16.36
CA GLY A 47 -13.84 -9.50 -16.85
C GLY A 47 -14.83 -8.42 -17.28
N GLU A 48 -15.97 -8.85 -17.85
CA GLU A 48 -16.95 -7.95 -18.47
C GLU A 48 -17.81 -7.18 -17.45
N LYS A 49 -18.01 -7.73 -16.26
CA LYS A 49 -18.89 -7.12 -15.26
C LYS A 49 -18.27 -5.81 -14.75
N PRO A 50 -19.01 -4.69 -14.80
CA PRO A 50 -18.58 -3.44 -14.19
C PRO A 50 -18.29 -3.60 -12.68
N GLY A 51 -17.32 -2.86 -12.17
CA GLY A 51 -16.93 -2.89 -10.76
C GLY A 51 -15.79 -3.87 -10.44
N LEU A 52 -15.54 -4.92 -11.25
CA LEU A 52 -14.52 -5.93 -10.94
C LEU A 52 -13.10 -5.34 -10.83
N ALA A 53 -12.75 -4.41 -11.70
CA ALA A 53 -11.45 -3.75 -11.63
C ALA A 53 -11.31 -2.87 -10.38
N GLN A 54 -12.39 -2.21 -9.95
CA GLN A 54 -12.41 -1.43 -8.71
C GLN A 54 -12.26 -2.34 -7.48
N VAL A 55 -12.99 -3.46 -7.42
CA VAL A 55 -12.86 -4.45 -6.34
C VAL A 55 -11.42 -4.96 -6.25
N LEU A 56 -10.80 -5.31 -7.39
CA LEU A 56 -9.39 -5.74 -7.41
C LEU A 56 -8.45 -4.64 -6.91
N LYS A 57 -8.69 -3.38 -7.32
CA LYS A 57 -7.92 -2.23 -6.85
C LYS A 57 -8.05 -2.04 -5.35
N LEU A 58 -9.25 -2.14 -4.79
CA LEU A 58 -9.49 -2.04 -3.35
C LEU A 58 -8.81 -3.18 -2.58
N ALA A 59 -8.88 -4.42 -3.08
CA ALA A 59 -8.18 -5.56 -2.51
C ALA A 59 -6.66 -5.34 -2.48
N ASN A 60 -6.07 -4.83 -3.57
CA ASN A 60 -4.66 -4.47 -3.62
C ASN A 60 -4.29 -3.40 -2.56
N ASN A 61 -5.11 -2.37 -2.44
CA ASN A 61 -4.80 -1.24 -1.56
C ASN A 61 -4.95 -1.59 -0.07
N ILE A 62 -5.94 -2.44 0.30
CA ILE A 62 -6.07 -2.90 1.69
C ILE A 62 -4.92 -3.84 2.09
N LEU A 63 -4.44 -4.70 1.16
CA LEU A 63 -3.25 -5.51 1.37
C LEU A 63 -2.01 -4.63 1.60
N PHE A 64 -1.82 -3.60 0.79
CA PHE A 64 -0.72 -2.64 0.93
C PHE A 64 -0.76 -1.93 2.29
N ALA A 65 -1.92 -1.37 2.67
CA ALA A 65 -2.10 -0.67 3.95
C ALA A 65 -1.82 -1.60 5.13
N THR A 66 -2.38 -2.81 5.11
CA THR A 66 -2.17 -3.80 6.18
C THR A 66 -0.72 -4.24 6.27
N SER A 67 -0.07 -4.45 5.12
CA SER A 67 1.36 -4.77 5.07
C SER A 67 2.23 -3.66 5.68
N LEU A 68 1.92 -2.39 5.40
CA LEU A 68 2.66 -1.26 5.98
C LEU A 68 2.50 -1.21 7.51
N ALA A 69 1.30 -1.43 8.02
CA ALA A 69 1.05 -1.50 9.45
C ALA A 69 1.86 -2.60 10.13
N VAL A 70 1.69 -3.84 9.68
CA VAL A 70 2.35 -5.01 10.31
C VAL A 70 3.86 -5.00 10.12
N THR A 71 4.37 -4.46 9.01
CA THR A 71 5.82 -4.31 8.79
C THR A 71 6.40 -3.29 9.76
N SER A 72 5.71 -2.16 10.01
CA SER A 72 6.14 -1.18 11.01
C SER A 72 6.22 -1.79 12.41
N GLU A 73 5.24 -2.59 12.81
CA GLU A 73 5.24 -3.29 14.10
C GLU A 73 6.37 -4.32 14.21
N ALA A 74 6.60 -5.11 13.16
CA ALA A 74 7.64 -6.12 13.12
C ALA A 74 9.05 -5.50 13.21
N LEU A 75 9.30 -4.42 12.45
CA LEU A 75 10.58 -3.71 12.52
C LEU A 75 10.76 -3.06 13.90
N ALA A 76 9.72 -2.42 14.45
CA ALA A 76 9.79 -1.84 15.78
C ALA A 76 10.12 -2.88 16.87
N MET A 77 9.53 -4.08 16.79
CA MET A 77 9.83 -5.19 17.69
C MET A 77 11.30 -5.58 17.61
N GLY A 78 11.85 -5.74 16.41
CA GLY A 78 13.24 -6.13 16.23
C GLY A 78 14.24 -5.05 16.68
N VAL A 79 13.98 -3.79 16.31
CA VAL A 79 14.80 -2.65 16.77
C VAL A 79 14.78 -2.54 18.30
N LYS A 80 13.61 -2.74 18.92
CA LYS A 80 13.50 -2.77 20.39
C LYS A 80 14.30 -3.91 21.02
N ALA A 81 14.44 -5.02 20.31
CA ALA A 81 15.27 -6.16 20.73
C ALA A 81 16.78 -5.97 20.46
N GLY A 82 17.17 -4.88 19.77
CA GLY A 82 18.56 -4.56 19.45
C GLY A 82 19.00 -5.01 18.05
N LEU A 83 18.08 -5.40 17.16
CA LEU A 83 18.39 -5.72 15.77
C LEU A 83 18.55 -4.43 14.95
N ASP A 84 19.49 -4.46 14.02
CA ASP A 84 19.64 -3.42 13.01
C ASP A 84 18.50 -3.51 11.98
N PRO A 85 17.77 -2.41 11.71
CA PRO A 85 16.62 -2.44 10.79
C PRO A 85 17.01 -2.74 9.34
N ASP A 86 18.21 -2.39 8.88
CA ASP A 86 18.68 -2.72 7.53
C ASP A 86 18.90 -4.24 7.39
N VAL A 87 19.54 -4.86 8.38
CA VAL A 87 19.71 -6.33 8.46
C VAL A 87 18.38 -7.06 8.54
N MET A 88 17.42 -6.52 9.32
CA MET A 88 16.08 -7.08 9.40
C MET A 88 15.39 -7.03 8.04
N LEU A 89 15.47 -5.90 7.35
CA LEU A 89 14.83 -5.70 6.07
C LEU A 89 15.40 -6.65 5.01
N GLU A 90 16.74 -6.81 4.95
CA GLU A 90 17.40 -7.77 4.06
C GLU A 90 16.89 -9.21 4.31
N ALA A 91 16.84 -9.63 5.57
CA ALA A 91 16.37 -10.97 5.92
C ALA A 91 14.88 -11.19 5.58
N ILE A 92 14.02 -10.19 5.83
CA ILE A 92 12.60 -10.26 5.52
C ILE A 92 12.36 -10.29 4.00
N GLN A 93 13.10 -9.51 3.22
CA GLN A 93 13.01 -9.49 1.76
C GLN A 93 13.45 -10.81 1.13
N ALA A 94 14.40 -11.52 1.73
CA ALA A 94 14.81 -12.85 1.31
C ALA A 94 13.84 -13.96 1.77
N GLY A 95 12.97 -13.67 2.74
CA GLY A 95 12.07 -14.62 3.38
C GLY A 95 10.60 -14.49 2.94
N THR A 96 9.74 -15.24 3.63
CA THR A 96 8.28 -15.26 3.38
C THR A 96 7.54 -14.01 3.87
N GLY A 97 8.19 -13.13 4.64
CA GLY A 97 7.64 -11.87 5.10
C GLY A 97 7.66 -10.74 4.08
N ARG A 98 8.29 -10.97 2.92
CA ARG A 98 8.42 -9.98 1.84
C ARG A 98 7.06 -9.47 1.38
N ASN A 99 6.95 -8.15 1.22
CA ASN A 99 5.74 -7.47 0.80
C ASN A 99 6.06 -6.06 0.24
N ALA A 100 5.05 -5.34 -0.26
CA ALA A 100 5.25 -4.02 -0.85
C ALA A 100 5.79 -2.96 0.14
N ALA A 101 5.49 -3.08 1.44
CA ALA A 101 6.07 -2.17 2.43
C ALA A 101 7.56 -2.43 2.62
N THR A 102 7.99 -3.71 2.69
CA THR A 102 9.40 -4.08 2.80
C THR A 102 10.20 -3.73 1.54
N ASP A 103 9.58 -3.85 0.35
CA ASP A 103 10.28 -3.63 -0.91
C ASP A 103 10.35 -2.15 -1.32
N LEU A 104 9.36 -1.34 -0.93
CA LEU A 104 9.20 0.02 -1.44
C LEU A 104 9.25 1.07 -0.32
N VAL A 105 8.36 0.99 0.68
CA VAL A 105 8.16 2.10 1.64
C VAL A 105 9.29 2.19 2.66
N MET A 106 9.67 1.04 3.25
CA MET A 106 10.70 1.01 4.28
C MET A 106 12.05 1.49 3.74
N PRO A 107 12.59 0.94 2.63
CA PRO A 107 13.92 1.33 2.17
C PRO A 107 13.96 2.74 1.55
N SER A 108 12.87 3.22 0.95
CA SER A 108 12.89 4.52 0.26
C SER A 108 12.52 5.70 1.16
N SER A 109 11.76 5.49 2.23
CA SER A 109 11.15 6.61 2.95
C SER A 109 11.22 6.51 4.47
N VAL A 110 11.10 5.31 5.05
CA VAL A 110 11.13 5.16 6.52
C VAL A 110 12.57 5.07 7.05
N LEU A 111 13.38 4.14 6.54
CA LEU A 111 14.76 3.96 6.97
C LEU A 111 15.62 5.22 6.74
N PRO A 112 15.57 5.89 5.57
CA PRO A 112 16.31 7.12 5.34
C PRO A 112 15.69 8.35 6.04
N ARG A 113 14.52 8.20 6.68
CA ARG A 113 13.79 9.26 7.40
C ARG A 113 13.29 10.40 6.49
N SER A 114 13.19 10.19 5.19
CA SER A 114 12.72 11.20 4.24
C SER A 114 11.20 11.41 4.29
N PHE A 115 10.45 10.33 4.53
CA PHE A 115 8.97 10.34 4.62
C PHE A 115 8.30 11.01 3.41
N ASP A 116 8.74 10.63 2.21
CA ASP A 116 8.36 11.24 0.93
C ASP A 116 7.94 10.20 -0.12
N PHE A 117 7.29 9.12 0.30
CA PHE A 117 6.81 8.05 -0.60
C PHE A 117 5.89 8.60 -1.70
N GLY A 118 5.16 9.67 -1.42
CA GLY A 118 4.43 10.45 -2.42
C GLY A 118 2.92 10.23 -2.41
N ALA A 119 2.36 9.69 -1.34
CA ALA A 119 0.91 9.62 -1.12
C ALA A 119 0.58 9.93 0.34
N THR A 120 -0.62 10.46 0.60
CA THR A 120 -1.01 10.90 1.95
C THR A 120 -1.72 9.79 2.74
N ILE A 121 -1.70 9.91 4.08
CA ILE A 121 -2.50 9.08 4.99
C ILE A 121 -4.00 9.18 4.65
N GLU A 122 -4.48 10.36 4.23
CA GLU A 122 -5.89 10.56 3.82
C GLU A 122 -6.27 9.69 2.63
N ILE A 123 -5.41 9.59 1.61
CA ILE A 123 -5.65 8.72 0.44
C ILE A 123 -5.73 7.26 0.89
N LEU A 124 -4.79 6.83 1.75
CA LEU A 124 -4.77 5.45 2.25
C LEU A 124 -6.02 5.13 3.09
N LEU A 125 -6.41 6.05 3.99
CA LEU A 125 -7.61 5.90 4.81
C LEU A 125 -8.90 5.84 3.96
N LYS A 126 -9.00 6.67 2.93
CA LYS A 126 -10.11 6.62 1.96
C LYS A 126 -10.20 5.25 1.28
N ASP A 127 -9.07 4.73 0.80
CA ASP A 127 -9.04 3.44 0.09
C ASP A 127 -9.37 2.27 1.02
N VAL A 128 -8.90 2.31 2.28
CA VAL A 128 -9.25 1.32 3.29
C VAL A 128 -10.75 1.37 3.64
N ASN A 129 -11.34 2.55 3.77
CA ASN A 129 -12.78 2.69 4.00
C ASN A 129 -13.59 2.08 2.86
N LEU A 130 -13.24 2.38 1.61
CA LEU A 130 -13.92 1.82 0.44
C LEU A 130 -13.76 0.29 0.36
N ALA A 131 -12.59 -0.25 0.70
CA ALA A 131 -12.36 -1.70 0.72
C ALA A 131 -13.21 -2.40 1.79
N LEU A 132 -13.36 -1.78 2.96
CA LEU A 132 -14.21 -2.31 4.03
C LEU A 132 -15.69 -2.27 3.66
N GLU A 133 -16.14 -1.17 3.06
CA GLU A 133 -17.51 -1.03 2.55
C GLU A 133 -17.82 -2.10 1.48
N GLU A 134 -16.89 -2.32 0.54
CA GLU A 134 -17.05 -3.36 -0.47
C GLU A 134 -17.10 -4.76 0.16
N GLY A 135 -16.25 -5.04 1.15
CA GLY A 135 -16.29 -6.32 1.88
C GLY A 135 -17.62 -6.53 2.60
N GLU A 136 -18.19 -5.50 3.24
CA GLU A 136 -19.52 -5.56 3.86
C GLU A 136 -20.59 -5.84 2.81
N ASN A 137 -20.55 -5.16 1.66
CA ASN A 137 -21.50 -5.37 0.56
C ASN A 137 -21.44 -6.80 0.00
N GLN A 138 -20.27 -7.43 0.02
CA GLN A 138 -20.08 -8.81 -0.41
C GLN A 138 -20.27 -9.85 0.72
N GLY A 139 -20.57 -9.43 1.94
CA GLY A 139 -20.74 -10.31 3.10
C GLY A 139 -19.45 -10.97 3.57
N VAL A 140 -18.28 -10.36 3.31
CA VAL A 140 -16.96 -10.87 3.69
C VAL A 140 -16.50 -10.25 5.02
N PRO A 141 -16.31 -11.02 6.10
CA PRO A 141 -15.75 -10.52 7.36
C PRO A 141 -14.30 -10.04 7.18
N GLN A 142 -13.98 -8.84 7.66
CA GLN A 142 -12.67 -8.20 7.47
C GLN A 142 -12.04 -7.75 8.81
N PHE A 143 -11.81 -8.68 9.73
CA PHE A 143 -11.29 -8.39 11.07
C PHE A 143 -9.95 -7.66 11.06
N VAL A 144 -8.98 -8.16 10.30
CA VAL A 144 -7.61 -7.58 10.23
C VAL A 144 -7.66 -6.19 9.57
N CYS A 145 -8.44 -6.05 8.50
CA CYS A 145 -8.57 -4.78 7.77
C CYS A 145 -9.23 -3.69 8.63
N GLN A 146 -10.16 -4.06 9.51
CA GLN A 146 -10.76 -3.14 10.49
C GLN A 146 -9.70 -2.61 11.48
N GLN A 147 -8.76 -3.43 11.95
CA GLN A 147 -7.67 -2.98 12.81
C GLN A 147 -6.74 -1.99 12.08
N THR A 148 -6.41 -2.30 10.84
CA THR A 148 -5.63 -1.38 9.97
C THR A 148 -6.31 -0.01 9.85
N ARG A 149 -7.64 0.00 9.65
CA ARG A 149 -8.43 1.25 9.65
C ARG A 149 -8.33 2.00 10.96
N GLN A 150 -8.43 1.32 12.11
CA GLN A 150 -8.34 1.98 13.43
C GLN A 150 -6.99 2.66 13.63
N MET A 151 -5.91 2.03 13.22
CA MET A 151 -4.57 2.63 13.29
C MET A 151 -4.46 3.88 12.38
N LEU A 152 -5.02 3.84 11.17
CA LEU A 152 -5.08 5.01 10.28
C LEU A 152 -5.91 6.15 10.87
N LEU A 153 -7.04 5.84 11.53
CA LEU A 153 -7.86 6.83 12.22
C LEU A 153 -7.09 7.49 13.38
N LEU A 154 -6.27 6.76 14.12
CA LEU A 154 -5.40 7.32 15.16
C LEU A 154 -4.42 8.35 14.56
N ALA A 155 -3.78 8.03 13.43
CA ALA A 155 -2.92 8.98 12.73
C ALA A 155 -3.72 10.22 12.26
N ALA A 156 -4.90 10.01 11.72
CA ALA A 156 -5.77 11.08 11.26
C ALA A 156 -6.20 12.03 12.41
N HIS A 157 -6.55 11.47 13.58
CA HIS A 157 -6.90 12.25 14.78
C HIS A 157 -5.72 13.01 15.38
N LYS A 158 -4.47 12.55 15.16
CA LYS A 158 -3.25 13.31 15.48
C LYS A 158 -3.00 14.48 14.52
N GLY A 159 -3.87 14.73 13.55
CA GLY A 159 -3.71 15.78 12.54
C GLY A 159 -2.79 15.37 11.36
N TRP A 160 -2.52 14.08 11.18
CA TRP A 160 -1.57 13.60 10.17
C TRP A 160 -2.21 13.27 8.80
N ARG A 161 -3.47 13.60 8.57
CA ARG A 161 -4.18 13.29 7.31
C ARG A 161 -3.40 13.65 6.05
N GLN A 162 -2.80 14.85 6.03
CA GLN A 162 -2.06 15.36 4.88
C GLN A 162 -0.57 14.99 4.88
N LYS A 163 -0.10 14.29 5.90
CA LYS A 163 1.26 13.77 5.94
C LYS A 163 1.42 12.59 4.98
N ASP A 164 2.66 12.35 4.57
CA ASP A 164 3.01 11.18 3.77
C ASP A 164 2.64 9.88 4.51
N LEU A 165 2.17 8.89 3.77
CA LEU A 165 1.74 7.62 4.37
C LEU A 165 2.86 6.89 5.10
N SER A 166 4.12 7.10 4.71
CA SER A 166 5.28 6.52 5.40
C SER A 166 5.48 7.07 6.81
N GLU A 167 5.01 8.30 7.09
CA GLU A 167 4.99 8.84 8.46
C GLU A 167 4.10 8.05 9.42
N TRP A 168 3.22 7.21 8.90
CA TRP A 168 2.37 6.35 9.73
C TRP A 168 3.18 5.39 10.62
N SER A 169 4.35 4.94 10.17
CA SER A 169 5.29 4.13 10.97
C SER A 169 5.69 4.81 12.28
N LYS A 170 5.73 6.15 12.31
CA LYS A 170 6.02 6.93 13.52
C LYS A 170 5.03 6.73 14.67
N LEU A 171 3.81 6.24 14.41
CA LEU A 171 2.89 5.85 15.48
C LEU A 171 3.46 4.70 16.29
N VAL A 172 3.93 3.67 15.59
CA VAL A 172 4.51 2.49 16.23
C VAL A 172 5.82 2.84 16.95
N GLU A 173 6.66 3.67 16.32
CA GLU A 173 7.88 4.19 16.93
C GLU A 173 7.58 4.90 18.26
N GLN A 174 6.57 5.79 18.27
CA GLN A 174 6.17 6.52 19.48
C GLN A 174 5.68 5.59 20.59
N TRP A 175 4.90 4.57 20.26
CA TRP A 175 4.40 3.61 21.25
C TRP A 175 5.51 2.69 21.77
N ALA A 176 6.44 2.30 20.91
CA ALA A 176 7.57 1.45 21.28
C ALA A 176 8.71 2.23 21.97
N GLY A 177 8.76 3.56 21.82
CA GLY A 177 9.85 4.40 22.33
C GLY A 177 11.18 4.11 21.62
N ILE A 178 11.13 3.94 20.26
CA ILE A 178 12.29 3.67 19.40
C ILE A 178 12.19 4.50 18.11
N GLU A 179 13.22 4.46 17.29
CA GLU A 179 13.22 4.98 15.93
C GLU A 179 13.64 3.88 14.95
N ILE A 180 12.92 3.75 13.83
CA ILE A 180 13.26 2.84 12.73
C ILE A 180 14.03 3.65 11.69
N SER A 181 15.35 3.64 11.78
CA SER A 181 16.23 4.40 10.87
C SER A 181 17.44 3.57 10.51
N SER A 182 17.94 3.74 9.26
CA SER A 182 19.22 3.17 8.88
C SER A 182 20.33 3.61 9.84
N THR A 183 21.15 2.66 10.25
CA THR A 183 22.27 2.94 11.18
C THR A 183 23.49 3.52 10.48
N GLY A 184 23.48 3.60 9.14
CA GLY A 184 24.53 4.22 8.32
C GLY A 184 25.87 3.51 8.49
N ASN A 185 26.03 2.37 7.85
CA ASN A 185 27.34 1.79 7.57
C ASN A 185 27.78 2.11 6.14
#